data_bec7b3c7e6bf771ac101c762d6e45cd4
#
_entry.id   bec7b3c7e6bf771ac101c762d6e45cd4
#
_cell.length_a   1.000
_cell.length_b   1.000
_cell.length_c   1.000
_cell.angle_alpha   90.00
_cell.angle_beta   90.00
_cell.angle_gamma   90.00
#
_symmetry.space_group_name_H-M   'P 1'
#
loop_
_entity.id
_entity.type
_entity.pdbx_description
1 polymer ?
#
loop_
_entity_poly.entity_id
_entity_poly.type
_entity_poly.pdbx_seq_one_letter_code
_entity_poly.pdbx_strand_id
1 'polypeptide(L)'
;ESVKDALDKLFYVPITISSFTVSPNEAETGSEVNTLTYNWKYNKEIKQQYFDGEEINASLRTKTITGAFKTTTSKTLTASDGTESKSSTASLVFKDGRYYGASATDPTVSDMISSFTRSLNLTRGNSFTVNAREGQYIYLLVPYSLKDISFSVGGFEGGFFIVDDNYQFTRYEGTTIKCVLFRSDNPGLGSTTVTIK
;
A
#
# COMPACT_ATOMS: atom_id res chain seq x y z
N GLU A 1 -31.55 -40.29 11.99
CA GLU A 1 -30.85 -39.12 12.52
C GLU A 1 -31.22 -38.96 14.00
N SER A 2 -30.24 -38.85 14.90
CA SER A 2 -30.52 -38.64 16.33
C SER A 2 -30.98 -37.20 16.60
N VAL A 3 -31.73 -36.98 17.68
CA VAL A 3 -32.11 -35.62 18.12
C VAL A 3 -30.87 -34.74 18.33
N LYS A 4 -29.78 -35.35 18.82
CA LYS A 4 -28.48 -34.65 18.97
C LYS A 4 -27.95 -34.15 17.63
N ASP A 5 -27.94 -35.00 16.59
CA ASP A 5 -27.44 -34.62 15.26
C ASP A 5 -28.27 -33.50 14.63
N ALA A 6 -29.59 -33.51 14.85
CA ALA A 6 -30.49 -32.46 14.37
C ALA A 6 -30.25 -31.13 15.11
N LEU A 7 -30.01 -31.17 16.43
CA LEU A 7 -29.65 -29.97 17.20
C LEU A 7 -28.27 -29.43 16.83
N ASP A 8 -27.28 -30.31 16.67
CA ASP A 8 -25.94 -29.90 16.27
C ASP A 8 -25.94 -29.19 14.89
N LYS A 9 -26.77 -29.66 13.95
CA LYS A 9 -26.97 -28.99 12.66
C LYS A 9 -27.68 -27.64 12.79
N LEU A 10 -28.73 -27.58 13.62
CA LEU A 10 -29.54 -26.37 13.82
C LEU A 10 -28.72 -25.22 14.45
N PHE A 11 -27.81 -25.56 15.37
CA PHE A 11 -26.97 -24.59 16.09
C PHE A 11 -25.55 -24.47 15.55
N TYR A 12 -25.26 -25.11 14.41
CA TYR A 12 -23.94 -25.03 13.78
C TYR A 12 -23.61 -23.59 13.36
N VAL A 13 -22.54 -23.06 13.92
CA VAL A 13 -21.98 -21.76 13.52
C VAL A 13 -20.87 -22.00 12.49
N PRO A 14 -21.01 -21.53 11.24
CA PRO A 14 -19.97 -21.67 10.22
C PRO A 14 -18.64 -21.06 10.67
N ILE A 15 -17.54 -21.70 10.23
CA ILE A 15 -16.21 -21.13 10.44
C ILE A 15 -16.04 -19.87 9.60
N THR A 16 -15.39 -18.85 10.15
CA THR A 16 -14.92 -17.67 9.42
C THR A 16 -13.50 -17.32 9.82
N ILE A 17 -12.71 -16.88 8.84
CA ILE A 17 -11.42 -16.21 9.07
C ILE A 17 -11.74 -14.73 9.24
N SER A 18 -11.83 -14.27 10.49
CA SER A 18 -12.23 -12.88 10.81
C SER A 18 -11.17 -11.85 10.46
N SER A 19 -9.91 -12.26 10.39
CA SER A 19 -8.81 -11.47 9.82
C SER A 19 -7.70 -12.37 9.31
N PHE A 20 -7.07 -11.97 8.21
CA PHE A 20 -5.78 -12.51 7.75
C PHE A 20 -5.00 -11.35 7.13
N THR A 21 -3.89 -10.99 7.74
CA THR A 21 -3.10 -9.81 7.40
C THR A 21 -1.63 -10.15 7.29
N VAL A 22 -0.87 -9.35 6.56
CA VAL A 22 0.58 -9.41 6.47
C VAL A 22 1.20 -8.06 6.81
N SER A 23 2.37 -8.07 7.43
CA SER A 23 3.15 -6.88 7.71
C SER A 23 4.61 -7.11 7.30
N PRO A 24 5.21 -6.19 6.49
CA PRO A 24 4.54 -5.11 5.79
C PRO A 24 3.58 -5.64 4.71
N ASN A 25 2.51 -4.90 4.42
CA ASN A 25 1.56 -5.22 3.35
C ASN A 25 1.83 -4.44 2.06
N GLU A 26 2.69 -3.45 2.11
CA GLU A 26 3.10 -2.63 0.98
C GLU A 26 4.60 -2.34 1.03
N ALA A 27 5.21 -2.25 -0.15
CA ALA A 27 6.59 -1.83 -0.34
C ALA A 27 6.74 -1.05 -1.65
N GLU A 28 7.81 -0.29 -1.78
CA GLU A 28 8.11 0.40 -3.03
C GLU A 28 8.72 -0.56 -4.05
N THR A 29 8.28 -0.45 -5.30
CA THR A 29 8.88 -1.19 -6.42
C THR A 29 10.37 -0.89 -6.49
N GLY A 30 11.19 -1.96 -6.57
CA GLY A 30 12.64 -1.89 -6.55
C GLY A 30 13.28 -1.96 -5.17
N SER A 31 12.49 -1.95 -4.10
CA SER A 31 12.99 -2.27 -2.76
C SER A 31 12.94 -3.77 -2.48
N GLU A 32 13.60 -4.20 -1.41
CA GLU A 32 13.59 -5.57 -0.93
C GLU A 32 12.99 -5.62 0.48
N VAL A 33 12.06 -6.56 0.68
CA VAL A 33 11.51 -6.89 1.99
C VAL A 33 12.05 -8.25 2.40
N ASN A 34 12.70 -8.32 3.58
CA ASN A 34 13.36 -9.54 4.02
C ASN A 34 12.53 -10.39 4.98
N THR A 35 11.46 -9.82 5.54
CA THR A 35 10.64 -10.51 6.53
C THR A 35 9.17 -10.13 6.34
N LEU A 36 8.30 -11.13 6.29
CA LEU A 36 6.85 -10.98 6.29
C LEU A 36 6.25 -11.68 7.50
N THR A 37 5.47 -10.97 8.30
CA THR A 37 4.75 -11.53 9.44
C THR A 37 3.26 -11.56 9.14
N TYR A 38 2.69 -12.76 9.09
CA TYR A 38 1.28 -13.00 8.89
C TYR A 38 0.59 -13.18 10.24
N ASN A 39 -0.61 -12.59 10.39
CA ASN A 39 -1.44 -12.72 11.57
C ASN A 39 -2.88 -13.03 11.16
N TRP A 40 -3.57 -13.87 11.94
CA TRP A 40 -4.96 -14.24 11.64
C TRP A 40 -5.79 -14.52 12.88
N LYS A 41 -7.10 -14.46 12.68
CA LYS A 41 -8.11 -14.77 13.73
C LYS A 41 -9.26 -15.55 13.13
N TYR A 42 -9.89 -16.37 13.96
CA TYR A 42 -11.09 -17.13 13.66
C TYR A 42 -12.21 -16.74 14.63
N ASN A 43 -13.46 -17.00 14.22
CA ASN A 43 -14.64 -16.80 15.08
C ASN A 43 -14.84 -17.92 16.08
N LYS A 44 -14.20 -19.10 15.89
CA LYS A 44 -14.28 -20.28 16.76
C LYS A 44 -13.02 -21.12 16.68
N GLU A 45 -12.94 -22.19 17.48
CA GLU A 45 -11.86 -23.17 17.39
C GLU A 45 -11.88 -23.91 16.05
N ILE A 46 -10.69 -24.24 15.58
CA ILE A 46 -10.45 -24.97 14.33
C ILE A 46 -9.77 -26.30 14.62
N LYS A 47 -9.97 -27.29 13.74
CA LYS A 47 -9.31 -28.60 13.82
C LYS A 47 -8.03 -28.66 13.01
N GLN A 48 -8.03 -28.01 11.84
CA GLN A 48 -6.89 -28.02 10.91
C GLN A 48 -6.73 -26.65 10.29
N GLN A 49 -5.50 -26.31 9.97
CA GLN A 49 -5.17 -25.14 9.15
C GLN A 49 -3.97 -25.39 8.26
N TYR A 50 -3.98 -24.69 7.11
CA TYR A 50 -2.95 -24.76 6.09
C TYR A 50 -2.51 -23.36 5.75
N PHE A 51 -1.21 -23.14 5.70
CA PHE A 51 -0.62 -21.90 5.24
C PHE A 51 0.07 -22.16 3.92
N ASP A 52 -0.46 -21.60 2.82
CA ASP A 52 0.03 -21.78 1.46
C ASP A 52 0.11 -23.28 1.05
N GLY A 53 -0.87 -24.06 1.48
CA GLY A 53 -0.98 -25.50 1.22
C GLY A 53 -0.22 -26.40 2.19
N GLU A 54 0.65 -25.86 3.03
CA GLU A 54 1.37 -26.60 4.07
C GLU A 54 0.55 -26.64 5.36
N GLU A 55 0.35 -27.83 5.94
CA GLU A 55 -0.34 -27.97 7.22
C GLU A 55 0.51 -27.39 8.35
N ILE A 56 -0.11 -26.56 9.18
CA ILE A 56 0.52 -25.95 10.34
C ILE A 56 -0.32 -26.21 11.60
N ASN A 57 0.31 -26.08 12.77
CA ASN A 57 -0.37 -26.35 14.05
C ASN A 57 -1.61 -25.44 14.21
N ALA A 58 -2.77 -26.07 14.49
CA ALA A 58 -4.07 -25.40 14.60
C ALA A 58 -4.15 -24.32 15.68
N SER A 59 -3.24 -24.29 16.66
CA SER A 59 -3.16 -23.25 17.69
C SER A 59 -2.44 -21.98 17.25
N LEU A 60 -1.64 -22.03 16.16
CA LEU A 60 -0.92 -20.84 15.68
C LEU A 60 -1.88 -19.76 15.19
N ARG A 61 -1.50 -18.50 15.43
CA ARG A 61 -2.23 -17.30 14.96
C ARG A 61 -1.29 -16.28 14.30
N THR A 62 -0.01 -16.69 14.17
CA THR A 62 1.02 -15.89 13.48
C THR A 62 2.02 -16.80 12.82
N LYS A 63 2.57 -16.39 11.69
CA LYS A 63 3.70 -17.04 11.01
C LYS A 63 4.59 -15.97 10.39
N THR A 64 5.89 -16.06 10.67
CA THR A 64 6.89 -15.21 10.04
C THR A 64 7.63 -16.01 8.97
N ILE A 65 7.79 -15.43 7.80
CA ILE A 65 8.62 -15.97 6.74
C ILE A 65 9.73 -14.98 6.39
N THR A 66 10.91 -15.50 6.12
CA THR A 66 12.09 -14.73 5.72
C THR A 66 12.45 -15.06 4.28
N GLY A 67 12.96 -14.07 3.56
CA GLY A 67 13.36 -14.22 2.16
C GLY A 67 13.61 -12.85 1.52
N ALA A 68 14.07 -12.82 0.29
CA ALA A 68 14.26 -11.61 -0.50
C ALA A 68 13.02 -11.35 -1.37
N PHE A 69 11.99 -10.71 -0.81
CA PHE A 69 10.76 -10.39 -1.54
C PHE A 69 10.97 -9.09 -2.31
N LYS A 70 10.93 -9.15 -3.64
CA LYS A 70 11.11 -8.01 -4.56
C LYS A 70 9.90 -7.75 -5.45
N THR A 71 8.92 -8.65 -5.40
CA THR A 71 7.67 -8.55 -6.19
C THR A 71 6.47 -8.88 -5.32
N THR A 72 5.29 -8.45 -5.77
CA THR A 72 4.03 -8.77 -5.09
C THR A 72 3.93 -10.25 -4.77
N THR A 73 3.73 -10.55 -3.49
CA THR A 73 3.72 -11.91 -2.95
C THR A 73 2.43 -12.11 -2.16
N SER A 74 1.68 -13.15 -2.53
CA SER A 74 0.43 -13.51 -1.87
C SER A 74 0.57 -14.86 -1.18
N LYS A 75 -0.03 -15.00 0.00
CA LYS A 75 -0.15 -16.26 0.73
C LYS A 75 -1.60 -16.53 1.10
N THR A 76 -1.99 -17.79 1.08
CA THR A 76 -3.35 -18.22 1.39
C THR A 76 -3.36 -18.99 2.70
N LEU A 77 -4.27 -18.63 3.57
CA LEU A 77 -4.60 -19.36 4.80
C LEU A 77 -5.91 -20.11 4.57
N THR A 78 -5.92 -21.42 4.82
CA THR A 78 -7.12 -22.25 4.79
C THR A 78 -7.30 -22.86 6.19
N ALA A 79 -8.51 -22.81 6.71
CA ALA A 79 -8.85 -23.40 8.01
C ALA A 79 -10.11 -24.23 7.93
N SER A 80 -10.16 -25.33 8.71
CA SER A 80 -11.30 -26.22 8.81
C SER A 80 -11.65 -26.51 10.26
N ASP A 81 -12.95 -26.54 10.56
CA ASP A 81 -13.50 -27.02 11.83
C ASP A 81 -13.88 -28.51 11.81
N GLY A 82 -13.61 -29.19 10.66
CA GLY A 82 -13.94 -30.58 10.40
C GLY A 82 -15.32 -30.78 9.77
N THR A 83 -16.13 -29.71 9.63
CA THR A 83 -17.42 -29.73 8.93
C THR A 83 -17.31 -28.95 7.61
N GLU A 84 -16.67 -27.79 7.66
CA GLU A 84 -16.39 -27.00 6.46
C GLU A 84 -14.98 -26.38 6.53
N SER A 85 -14.58 -25.79 5.41
CA SER A 85 -13.30 -25.08 5.29
C SER A 85 -13.52 -23.70 4.69
N LYS A 86 -12.70 -22.73 5.11
CA LYS A 86 -12.65 -21.36 4.56
C LYS A 86 -11.20 -20.98 4.26
N SER A 87 -11.06 -20.17 3.24
CA SER A 87 -9.75 -19.63 2.84
C SER A 87 -9.77 -18.10 2.79
N SER A 88 -8.62 -17.51 3.06
CA SER A 88 -8.38 -16.07 2.93
C SER A 88 -6.97 -15.85 2.40
N THR A 89 -6.76 -14.73 1.69
CA THR A 89 -5.45 -14.37 1.11
C THR A 89 -4.98 -13.04 1.66
N ALA A 90 -3.70 -12.95 2.00
CA ALA A 90 -3.02 -11.71 2.36
C ALA A 90 -1.79 -11.51 1.47
N SER A 91 -1.55 -10.26 1.06
CA SER A 91 -0.52 -9.95 0.06
C SER A 91 0.37 -8.80 0.50
N LEU A 92 1.68 -8.95 0.29
CA LEU A 92 2.60 -7.83 0.14
C LEU A 92 2.45 -7.31 -1.29
N VAL A 93 2.16 -6.02 -1.45
CA VAL A 93 2.00 -5.37 -2.76
C VAL A 93 3.12 -4.38 -2.97
N PHE A 94 3.81 -4.47 -4.12
CA PHE A 94 4.79 -3.46 -4.53
C PHE A 94 4.13 -2.38 -5.37
N LYS A 95 4.39 -1.12 -5.02
CA LYS A 95 3.84 0.07 -5.66
C LYS A 95 4.94 1.05 -6.01
N ASP A 96 4.78 1.78 -7.10
CA ASP A 96 5.69 2.86 -7.43
C ASP A 96 5.56 4.02 -6.44
N GLY A 97 6.69 4.54 -5.99
CA GLY A 97 6.75 5.69 -5.09
C GLY A 97 6.16 6.95 -5.72
N ARG A 98 5.56 7.79 -4.88
CA ARG A 98 5.13 9.13 -5.19
C ARG A 98 5.81 10.07 -4.22
N TYR A 99 6.30 11.20 -4.70
CA TYR A 99 7.16 12.06 -3.91
C TYR A 99 6.62 13.48 -3.95
N TYR A 100 6.50 14.11 -2.78
CA TYR A 100 6.07 15.50 -2.67
C TYR A 100 6.96 16.28 -1.72
N GLY A 101 7.15 17.55 -2.02
CA GLY A 101 8.01 18.42 -1.22
C GLY A 101 8.01 19.85 -1.73
N ALA A 102 8.87 20.67 -1.14
CA ALA A 102 9.06 22.06 -1.55
C ALA A 102 10.50 22.31 -1.99
N SER A 103 10.68 23.08 -3.07
CA SER A 103 11.98 23.47 -3.59
C SER A 103 11.91 24.85 -4.22
N ALA A 104 13.01 25.61 -4.16
CA ALA A 104 13.15 26.90 -4.85
C ALA A 104 13.52 26.74 -6.33
N THR A 105 13.97 25.55 -6.73
CA THR A 105 14.35 25.20 -8.11
C THR A 105 13.64 23.95 -8.54
N ASP A 106 13.38 23.83 -9.85
CA ASP A 106 12.78 22.61 -10.40
C ASP A 106 13.73 21.41 -10.16
N PRO A 107 13.25 20.30 -9.55
CA PRO A 107 14.07 19.11 -9.39
C PRO A 107 14.33 18.47 -10.75
N THR A 108 15.58 18.49 -11.18
CA THR A 108 15.99 17.97 -12.50
C THR A 108 16.56 16.56 -12.46
N VAL A 109 16.89 16.06 -11.26
CA VAL A 109 17.48 14.73 -11.04
C VAL A 109 16.82 14.00 -9.89
N SER A 110 16.85 12.67 -9.94
CA SER A 110 16.23 11.80 -8.93
C SER A 110 16.73 12.07 -7.50
N ASP A 111 18.00 12.47 -7.32
CA ASP A 111 18.56 12.77 -6.00
C ASP A 111 17.85 13.95 -5.31
N MET A 112 17.41 14.96 -6.07
CA MET A 112 16.63 16.08 -5.53
C MET A 112 15.25 15.60 -5.06
N ILE A 113 14.61 14.70 -5.81
CA ILE A 113 13.34 14.08 -5.46
C ILE A 113 13.48 13.16 -4.25
N SER A 114 14.62 12.48 -4.08
CA SER A 114 14.87 11.58 -2.95
C SER A 114 14.82 12.27 -1.59
N SER A 115 14.99 13.60 -1.55
CA SER A 115 14.82 14.41 -0.33
C SER A 115 13.35 14.73 0.00
N PHE A 116 12.42 14.48 -0.92
CA PHE A 116 10.99 14.74 -0.72
C PHE A 116 10.34 13.63 0.12
N THR A 117 9.17 13.94 0.66
CA THR A 117 8.37 12.95 1.37
C THR A 117 7.82 11.92 0.39
N ARG A 118 8.10 10.65 0.68
CA ARG A 118 7.60 9.52 -0.10
C ARG A 118 6.24 9.04 0.41
N SER A 119 5.36 8.68 -0.50
CA SER A 119 4.11 7.97 -0.21
C SER A 119 3.87 6.87 -1.24
N LEU A 120 3.33 5.73 -0.83
CA LEU A 120 2.91 4.63 -1.72
C LEU A 120 1.41 4.72 -2.07
N ASN A 121 0.64 5.47 -1.30
CA ASN A 121 -0.83 5.48 -1.36
C ASN A 121 -1.43 6.83 -1.78
N LEU A 122 -0.59 7.76 -2.26
CA LEU A 122 -1.07 9.06 -2.71
C LEU A 122 -1.76 8.92 -4.08
N THR A 123 -3.09 8.90 -4.07
CA THR A 123 -3.95 8.73 -5.25
C THR A 123 -5.08 9.75 -5.22
N ARG A 124 -5.99 9.70 -6.20
CA ARG A 124 -7.21 10.52 -6.21
C ARG A 124 -7.98 10.38 -4.90
N GLY A 125 -8.46 11.49 -4.36
CA GLY A 125 -9.13 11.57 -3.06
C GLY A 125 -8.21 11.72 -1.86
N ASN A 126 -6.90 11.49 -2.00
CA ASN A 126 -5.94 11.69 -0.93
C ASN A 126 -5.43 13.13 -0.87
N SER A 127 -4.99 13.53 0.32
CA SER A 127 -4.37 14.83 0.56
C SER A 127 -2.99 14.67 1.18
N PHE A 128 -2.13 15.65 0.93
CA PHE A 128 -0.83 15.79 1.60
C PHE A 128 -0.60 17.25 1.99
N THR A 129 0.21 17.48 3.01
CA THR A 129 0.55 18.83 3.48
C THR A 129 2.04 19.07 3.28
N VAL A 130 2.38 20.22 2.71
CA VAL A 130 3.75 20.70 2.50
C VAL A 130 3.90 22.09 3.02
N ASN A 131 5.03 22.41 3.63
CA ASN A 131 5.40 23.76 4.02
C ASN A 131 6.36 24.35 2.97
N ALA A 132 5.84 25.16 2.08
CA ALA A 132 6.63 25.88 1.06
C ALA A 132 6.94 27.29 1.57
N ARG A 133 8.21 27.55 1.93
CA ARG A 133 8.71 28.85 2.37
C ARG A 133 8.71 29.85 1.20
N GLU A 134 8.94 31.11 1.51
CA GLU A 134 9.12 32.14 0.49
C GLU A 134 10.12 31.71 -0.60
N GLY A 135 9.75 31.91 -1.87
CA GLY A 135 10.52 31.47 -3.03
C GLY A 135 10.48 29.97 -3.34
N GLN A 136 9.85 29.13 -2.52
CA GLN A 136 9.73 27.70 -2.78
C GLN A 136 8.37 27.36 -3.39
N TYR A 137 8.37 26.48 -4.38
CA TYR A 137 7.19 25.87 -4.97
C TYR A 137 6.94 24.49 -4.35
N ILE A 138 5.69 24.04 -4.36
CA ILE A 138 5.32 22.67 -4.01
C ILE A 138 5.43 21.81 -5.27
N TYR A 139 6.09 20.67 -5.15
CA TYR A 139 6.22 19.67 -6.22
C TYR A 139 5.57 18.36 -5.82
N LEU A 140 5.04 17.68 -6.85
CA LEU A 140 4.57 16.30 -6.76
C LEU A 140 5.10 15.52 -7.96
N LEU A 141 5.85 14.44 -7.70
CA LEU A 141 6.25 13.46 -8.70
C LEU A 141 5.39 12.20 -8.56
N VAL A 142 4.78 11.77 -9.64
CA VAL A 142 3.97 10.54 -9.71
C VAL A 142 4.36 9.70 -10.92
N PRO A 143 4.14 8.37 -10.87
CA PRO A 143 4.24 7.53 -12.06
C PRO A 143 3.36 8.05 -13.20
N TYR A 144 3.80 7.88 -14.44
CA TYR A 144 3.09 8.37 -15.64
C TYR A 144 1.64 7.87 -15.75
N SER A 145 1.33 6.71 -15.17
CA SER A 145 -0.03 6.19 -15.09
C SER A 145 -1.02 7.09 -14.34
N LEU A 146 -0.51 8.04 -13.56
CA LEU A 146 -1.30 9.03 -12.81
C LEU A 146 -1.23 10.45 -13.41
N LYS A 147 -0.84 10.61 -14.67
CA LYS A 147 -0.66 11.92 -15.33
C LYS A 147 -1.94 12.77 -15.40
N ASP A 148 -3.12 12.13 -15.43
CA ASP A 148 -4.41 12.79 -15.62
C ASP A 148 -5.10 13.15 -14.28
N ILE A 149 -4.30 13.44 -13.24
CA ILE A 149 -4.79 13.96 -11.96
C ILE A 149 -4.93 15.47 -12.02
N SER A 150 -5.88 16.00 -11.25
CA SER A 150 -6.03 17.42 -10.98
C SER A 150 -5.90 17.70 -9.47
N PHE A 151 -5.91 18.94 -9.08
CA PHE A 151 -5.59 19.33 -7.72
C PHE A 151 -6.61 20.31 -7.15
N SER A 152 -6.69 20.34 -5.81
CA SER A 152 -7.28 21.42 -5.05
C SER A 152 -6.28 21.87 -3.99
N VAL A 153 -5.97 23.15 -3.94
CA VAL A 153 -4.98 23.77 -3.05
C VAL A 153 -5.69 24.64 -2.03
N GLY A 154 -5.59 24.31 -0.74
CA GLY A 154 -6.30 25.05 0.30
C GLY A 154 -7.82 25.09 0.12
N GLY A 155 -8.40 24.11 -0.58
CA GLY A 155 -9.83 24.02 -0.89
C GLY A 155 -10.24 24.63 -2.24
N PHE A 156 -9.33 25.30 -2.97
CA PHE A 156 -9.59 25.88 -4.29
C PHE A 156 -9.14 24.95 -5.41
N GLU A 157 -9.94 24.79 -6.45
CA GLU A 157 -9.64 23.95 -7.62
C GLU A 157 -8.44 24.51 -8.41
N GLY A 158 -7.54 23.62 -8.87
CA GLY A 158 -6.35 23.98 -9.65
C GLY A 158 -5.12 24.20 -8.80
N GLY A 159 -4.29 25.16 -9.20
CA GLY A 159 -3.08 25.58 -8.48
C GLY A 159 -1.84 24.74 -8.77
N PHE A 160 -1.88 23.82 -9.75
CA PHE A 160 -0.73 23.05 -10.22
C PHE A 160 -0.73 22.91 -11.74
N PHE A 161 0.46 22.84 -12.31
CA PHE A 161 0.68 22.49 -13.71
C PHE A 161 1.81 21.47 -13.87
N ILE A 162 1.90 20.85 -15.05
CA ILE A 162 2.95 19.90 -15.39
C ILE A 162 4.20 20.65 -15.77
N VAL A 163 5.30 20.41 -15.07
CA VAL A 163 6.65 20.93 -15.41
C VAL A 163 7.35 19.99 -16.40
N ASP A 164 7.23 18.69 -16.16
CA ASP A 164 7.83 17.66 -17.01
C ASP A 164 6.90 16.43 -17.06
N ASP A 165 6.41 16.09 -18.24
CA ASP A 165 5.56 14.92 -18.49
C ASP A 165 6.36 13.67 -18.89
N ASN A 166 7.66 13.79 -18.95
CA ASN A 166 8.60 12.71 -19.31
C ASN A 166 9.75 12.56 -18.31
N TYR A 167 9.53 12.97 -17.05
CA TYR A 167 10.54 12.91 -16.01
C TYR A 167 11.07 11.47 -15.85
N GLN A 168 12.39 11.30 -15.93
CA GLN A 168 13.05 10.00 -15.78
C GLN A 168 13.49 9.81 -14.32
N PHE A 169 12.72 9.03 -13.57
CA PHE A 169 13.02 8.74 -12.17
C PHE A 169 13.73 7.40 -12.02
N THR A 170 14.90 7.41 -11.36
CA THR A 170 15.66 6.19 -11.06
C THR A 170 15.22 5.60 -9.72
N ARG A 171 14.73 4.37 -9.73
CA ARG A 171 14.34 3.58 -8.56
C ARG A 171 15.56 3.08 -7.79
N TYR A 172 15.33 2.51 -6.60
CA TYR A 172 16.39 1.96 -5.75
C TYR A 172 17.25 0.88 -6.42
N GLU A 173 16.65 0.03 -7.28
CA GLU A 173 17.38 -1.00 -8.02
C GLU A 173 18.12 -0.47 -9.27
N GLY A 174 18.09 0.84 -9.50
CA GLY A 174 18.74 1.47 -10.63
C GLY A 174 17.94 1.48 -11.93
N THR A 175 16.75 0.89 -11.98
CA THR A 175 15.86 0.99 -13.15
C THR A 175 15.23 2.38 -13.22
N THR A 176 15.02 2.87 -14.45
CA THR A 176 14.38 4.17 -14.68
C THR A 176 12.95 3.98 -15.12
N ILE A 177 12.05 4.78 -14.54
CA ILE A 177 10.64 4.83 -14.91
C ILE A 177 10.26 6.23 -15.37
N LYS A 178 9.29 6.28 -16.30
CA LYS A 178 8.66 7.54 -16.70
C LYS A 178 7.69 8.01 -15.63
N CYS A 179 7.87 9.25 -15.21
CA CYS A 179 7.03 9.96 -14.25
C CYS A 179 6.51 11.27 -14.82
N VAL A 180 5.60 11.92 -14.09
CA VAL A 180 5.16 13.29 -14.33
C VAL A 180 5.47 14.13 -13.11
N LEU A 181 6.13 15.26 -13.34
CA LEU A 181 6.45 16.25 -12.32
C LEU A 181 5.46 17.41 -12.39
N PHE A 182 4.70 17.58 -11.34
CA PHE A 182 3.80 18.71 -11.14
C PHE A 182 4.43 19.75 -10.22
N ARG A 183 4.11 21.04 -10.44
CA ARG A 183 4.52 22.15 -9.60
C ARG A 183 3.33 23.06 -9.28
N SER A 184 3.29 23.66 -8.08
CA SER A 184 2.32 24.69 -7.74
C SER A 184 2.50 25.93 -8.62
N ASP A 185 1.39 26.61 -8.95
CA ASP A 185 1.40 27.85 -9.76
C ASP A 185 2.17 28.97 -9.03
N ASN A 186 2.05 29.04 -7.71
CA ASN A 186 2.63 30.08 -6.89
C ASN A 186 3.65 29.52 -5.91
N PRO A 187 4.75 30.25 -5.63
CA PRO A 187 5.68 29.93 -4.54
C PRO A 187 5.16 30.47 -3.21
N GLY A 188 5.82 30.05 -2.12
CA GLY A 188 5.64 30.67 -0.81
C GLY A 188 4.28 30.41 -0.16
N LEU A 189 3.63 29.30 -0.48
CA LEU A 189 2.27 28.99 -0.01
C LEU A 189 2.19 28.68 1.50
N GLY A 190 3.34 28.63 2.21
CA GLY A 190 3.39 28.25 3.62
C GLY A 190 2.97 26.79 3.84
N SER A 191 2.38 26.51 5.01
CA SER A 191 1.82 25.19 5.31
C SER A 191 0.49 25.02 4.59
N THR A 192 0.50 24.26 3.51
CA THR A 192 -0.62 24.11 2.59
C THR A 192 -0.99 22.65 2.40
N THR A 193 -2.30 22.36 2.45
CA THR A 193 -2.86 21.06 2.12
C THR A 193 -3.27 21.02 0.66
N VAL A 194 -2.76 20.02 -0.05
CA VAL A 194 -3.06 19.74 -1.46
C VAL A 194 -3.86 18.44 -1.52
N THR A 195 -5.00 18.47 -2.19
CA THR A 195 -5.85 17.30 -2.45
C THR A 195 -5.74 16.89 -3.92
N ILE A 196 -5.52 15.63 -4.19
CA ILE A 196 -5.51 15.03 -5.53
C ILE A 196 -6.94 14.67 -5.94
N LYS A 197 -7.35 15.09 -7.13
CA LYS A 197 -8.70 14.89 -7.68
C LYS A 197 -8.70 13.94 -8.88
#